data_56255742c79521743d1def8323f98c0a
#
_entry.id   56255742c79521743d1def8323f98c0a
#
_cell.length_a   1.000
_cell.length_b   1.000
_cell.length_c   1.000
_cell.angle_alpha   90.00
_cell.angle_beta   90.00
_cell.angle_gamma   90.00
#
_symmetry.space_group_name_H-M   'P 1'
#
loop_
_entity.id
_entity.type
_entity.pdbx_description
1 polymer ?
#
loop_
_entity_poly.entity_id
_entity_poly.type
_entity_poly.pdbx_seq_one_letter_code
_entity_poly.pdbx_strand_id
1 'polypeptide(L)'
;THQLGQDNFQVDIDSDLGIFNSLKDEFNNIKVGFKKAVEEETKSQNMKNELISNVSHDLKTPLTCIKNYIVLLQDDTLSSNTRQEYINSLNQYVNRLTSLIEDLFEVSKANSGNIKLNLINLNIVALLEQTFTENKEVLESKNLTTIKNYANNEIKLNLDGDKTYRIFENLFTNISKYAMANSRVYLEIKETDDEVIIEFKNISATQMNFSAEEIVERFVRGDKSRHEAGSGLGLAIAKSFTEI
;
A
#
# COMPACT_ATOMS: atom_id res chain seq x y z
N THR A 1 8.27 37.41 -17.32
CA THR A 1 7.12 37.35 -16.35
C THR A 1 5.80 37.11 -17.07
N HIS A 2 5.53 37.77 -18.22
CA HIS A 2 4.26 37.61 -18.95
C HIS A 2 4.07 36.18 -19.51
N GLN A 3 5.15 35.50 -19.91
CA GLN A 3 5.09 34.14 -20.47
C GLN A 3 4.92 33.03 -19.39
N LEU A 4 5.39 33.28 -18.17
CA LEU A 4 5.14 32.38 -17.03
C LEU A 4 3.68 32.36 -16.57
N GLY A 5 2.96 33.47 -16.75
CA GLY A 5 1.52 33.56 -16.51
C GLY A 5 0.65 32.82 -17.53
N GLN A 6 1.24 32.25 -18.58
CA GLN A 6 0.56 31.48 -19.65
C GLN A 6 0.99 29.99 -19.62
N ASP A 7 1.43 29.47 -18.48
CA ASP A 7 1.92 28.08 -18.29
C ASP A 7 3.11 27.68 -19.19
N ASN A 8 3.84 28.66 -19.74
CA ASN A 8 5.02 28.41 -20.57
C ASN A 8 6.30 28.41 -19.74
N PHE A 9 6.63 27.28 -19.15
CA PHE A 9 7.84 27.06 -18.31
C PHE A 9 9.11 26.78 -19.14
N GLN A 10 9.05 26.76 -20.47
CA GLN A 10 10.18 26.41 -21.34
C GLN A 10 11.09 27.58 -21.70
N VAL A 11 10.72 28.80 -21.32
CA VAL A 11 11.51 29.97 -21.64
C VAL A 11 12.69 30.12 -20.72
N ASP A 12 13.88 29.83 -21.19
CA ASP A 12 15.12 30.10 -20.48
C ASP A 12 15.60 31.54 -20.77
N ILE A 13 15.97 32.23 -19.69
CA ILE A 13 16.61 33.55 -19.81
C ILE A 13 18.11 33.30 -19.98
N ASP A 14 18.56 33.10 -21.20
CA ASP A 14 19.95 32.71 -21.50
C ASP A 14 20.87 33.91 -21.83
N SER A 15 20.35 35.13 -21.75
CA SER A 15 21.13 36.34 -22.01
C SER A 15 21.92 36.78 -20.78
N ASP A 16 23.16 37.23 -20.99
CA ASP A 16 23.93 37.90 -19.94
C ASP A 16 23.31 39.24 -19.62
N LEU A 17 22.81 39.40 -18.40
CA LEU A 17 22.15 40.62 -17.90
C LEU A 17 23.09 41.49 -17.06
N GLY A 18 24.40 41.21 -17.05
CA GLY A 18 25.42 41.95 -16.32
C GLY A 18 25.14 41.99 -14.82
N ILE A 19 24.92 43.17 -14.26
CA ILE A 19 24.67 43.36 -12.81
C ILE A 19 23.38 42.68 -12.31
N PHE A 20 22.50 42.23 -13.20
CA PHE A 20 21.23 41.55 -12.85
C PHE A 20 21.32 40.04 -12.93
N ASN A 21 22.53 39.43 -13.12
CA ASN A 21 22.68 37.98 -13.19
C ASN A 21 22.23 37.29 -11.90
N SER A 22 22.45 37.87 -10.72
CA SER A 22 21.93 37.32 -9.45
C SER A 22 20.41 37.23 -9.44
N LEU A 23 19.71 38.22 -9.98
CA LEU A 23 18.25 38.22 -10.09
C LEU A 23 17.75 37.16 -11.09
N LYS A 24 18.51 36.92 -12.16
CA LYS A 24 18.26 35.85 -13.14
C LYS A 24 18.32 34.48 -12.45
N ASP A 25 19.35 34.24 -11.65
CA ASP A 25 19.55 32.96 -10.95
C ASP A 25 18.44 32.71 -9.94
N GLU A 26 18.06 33.71 -9.15
CA GLU A 26 16.91 33.64 -8.23
C GLU A 26 15.60 33.36 -8.97
N PHE A 27 15.39 34.01 -10.11
CA PHE A 27 14.19 33.78 -10.92
C PHE A 27 14.14 32.37 -11.52
N ASN A 28 15.28 31.85 -11.98
CA ASN A 28 15.36 30.47 -12.48
C ASN A 28 15.12 29.47 -11.35
N ASN A 29 15.62 29.70 -10.14
CA ASN A 29 15.35 28.86 -8.98
C ASN A 29 13.87 28.86 -8.61
N ILE A 30 13.22 30.02 -8.63
CA ILE A 30 11.76 30.13 -8.40
C ILE A 30 11.00 29.37 -9.48
N LYS A 31 11.38 29.53 -10.76
CA LYS A 31 10.77 28.80 -11.90
C LYS A 31 10.87 27.29 -11.71
N VAL A 32 12.05 26.77 -11.35
CA VAL A 32 12.27 25.33 -11.12
C VAL A 32 11.45 24.85 -9.91
N GLY A 33 11.45 25.61 -8.81
CA GLY A 33 10.64 25.30 -7.64
C GLY A 33 9.15 25.29 -7.93
N PHE A 34 8.66 26.28 -8.67
CA PHE A 34 7.25 26.35 -9.07
C PHE A 34 6.84 25.21 -9.99
N LYS A 35 7.68 24.89 -11.01
CA LYS A 35 7.44 23.75 -11.89
C LYS A 35 7.34 22.44 -11.09
N LYS A 36 8.27 22.21 -10.17
CA LYS A 36 8.27 21.03 -9.31
C LYS A 36 6.99 20.98 -8.45
N ALA A 37 6.58 22.10 -7.86
CA ALA A 37 5.36 22.16 -7.07
C ALA A 37 4.10 21.86 -7.88
N VAL A 38 4.02 22.37 -9.12
CA VAL A 38 2.89 22.08 -10.04
C VAL A 38 2.90 20.62 -10.47
N GLU A 39 4.05 20.05 -10.78
CA GLU A 39 4.18 18.62 -11.12
C GLU A 39 3.77 17.73 -9.93
N GLU A 40 4.21 18.05 -8.71
CA GLU A 40 3.83 17.34 -7.49
C GLU A 40 2.33 17.44 -7.21
N GLU A 41 1.73 18.63 -7.34
CA GLU A 41 0.28 18.82 -7.16
C GLU A 41 -0.51 18.06 -8.24
N THR A 42 -0.08 18.13 -9.51
CA THR A 42 -0.71 17.38 -10.60
C THR A 42 -0.63 15.87 -10.37
N LYS A 43 0.53 15.38 -9.94
CA LYS A 43 0.72 13.97 -9.56
C LYS A 43 -0.20 13.59 -8.41
N SER A 44 -0.29 14.42 -7.37
CA SER A 44 -1.18 14.21 -6.22
C SER A 44 -2.65 14.13 -6.65
N GLN A 45 -3.08 15.04 -7.54
CA GLN A 45 -4.46 15.07 -8.01
C GLN A 45 -4.80 13.86 -8.89
N ASN A 46 -3.89 13.46 -9.78
CA ASN A 46 -4.06 12.26 -10.60
C ASN A 46 -4.16 11.02 -9.72
N MET A 47 -3.30 10.89 -8.69
CA MET A 47 -3.37 9.80 -7.72
C MET A 47 -4.70 9.77 -6.97
N LYS A 48 -5.25 10.93 -6.57
CA LYS A 48 -6.58 11.00 -5.94
C LYS A 48 -7.69 10.51 -6.87
N ASN A 49 -7.65 10.90 -8.14
CA ASN A 49 -8.64 10.49 -9.13
C ASN A 49 -8.55 8.99 -9.44
N GLU A 50 -7.35 8.46 -9.54
CA GLU A 50 -7.11 7.03 -9.75
C GLU A 50 -7.57 6.20 -8.54
N LEU A 51 -7.30 6.70 -7.31
CA LEU A 51 -7.80 6.14 -6.07
C LEU A 51 -9.33 5.99 -6.12
N ILE A 52 -10.05 7.06 -6.41
CA ILE A 52 -11.52 7.06 -6.45
C ILE A 52 -12.01 6.08 -7.51
N SER A 53 -11.41 6.05 -8.69
CA SER A 53 -11.79 5.16 -9.79
C SER A 53 -11.59 3.68 -9.43
N ASN A 54 -10.40 3.33 -8.92
CA ASN A 54 -10.03 1.95 -8.60
C ASN A 54 -10.81 1.41 -7.39
N VAL A 55 -10.95 2.24 -6.35
CA VAL A 55 -11.79 1.89 -5.18
C VAL A 55 -13.24 1.69 -5.60
N SER A 56 -13.79 2.56 -6.44
CA SER A 56 -15.16 2.43 -6.93
C SER A 56 -15.37 1.12 -7.69
N HIS A 57 -14.40 0.74 -8.54
CA HIS A 57 -14.43 -0.53 -9.25
C HIS A 57 -14.34 -1.72 -8.28
N ASP A 58 -13.42 -1.68 -7.32
CA ASP A 58 -13.18 -2.76 -6.37
C ASP A 58 -14.30 -2.93 -5.34
N LEU A 59 -15.04 -1.87 -5.04
CA LEU A 59 -16.30 -1.93 -4.24
C LEU A 59 -17.47 -2.44 -5.06
N LYS A 60 -17.56 -2.09 -6.36
CA LYS A 60 -18.67 -2.51 -7.23
C LYS A 60 -18.70 -4.02 -7.43
N THR A 61 -17.55 -4.67 -7.56
CA THR A 61 -17.45 -6.11 -7.80
C THR A 61 -18.08 -6.94 -6.67
N PRO A 62 -17.64 -6.86 -5.40
CA PRO A 62 -18.25 -7.60 -4.30
C PRO A 62 -19.73 -7.23 -4.09
N LEU A 63 -20.09 -5.96 -4.25
CA LEU A 63 -21.48 -5.51 -4.13
C LEU A 63 -22.38 -6.18 -5.19
N THR A 64 -21.89 -6.32 -6.43
CA THR A 64 -22.62 -7.01 -7.49
C THR A 64 -22.77 -8.50 -7.17
N CYS A 65 -21.72 -9.16 -6.66
CA CYS A 65 -21.81 -10.55 -6.24
C CYS A 65 -22.80 -10.74 -5.08
N ILE A 66 -22.75 -9.88 -4.06
CA ILE A 66 -23.70 -9.90 -2.94
C ILE A 66 -25.14 -9.80 -3.48
N LYS A 67 -25.41 -8.83 -4.37
CA LYS A 67 -26.74 -8.67 -4.98
C LYS A 67 -27.18 -9.94 -5.74
N ASN A 68 -26.30 -10.55 -6.51
CA ASN A 68 -26.60 -11.76 -7.27
C ASN A 68 -26.91 -12.94 -6.34
N TYR A 69 -26.12 -13.15 -5.28
CA TYR A 69 -26.39 -14.23 -4.31
C TYR A 69 -27.70 -14.02 -3.56
N ILE A 70 -28.07 -12.77 -3.23
CA ILE A 70 -29.39 -12.47 -2.64
C ILE A 70 -30.50 -12.88 -3.57
N VAL A 71 -30.39 -12.60 -4.90
CA VAL A 71 -31.41 -13.01 -5.88
C VAL A 71 -31.47 -14.53 -6.00
N LEU A 72 -30.32 -15.22 -6.06
CA LEU A 72 -30.28 -16.68 -6.11
C LEU A 72 -30.90 -17.32 -4.87
N LEU A 73 -30.71 -16.74 -3.68
CA LEU A 73 -31.26 -17.25 -2.42
C LEU A 73 -32.79 -17.12 -2.33
N GLN A 74 -33.43 -16.34 -3.22
CA GLN A 74 -34.91 -16.23 -3.31
C GLN A 74 -35.56 -17.44 -3.99
N ASP A 75 -34.75 -18.32 -4.61
CA ASP A 75 -35.24 -19.55 -5.20
C ASP A 75 -35.55 -20.58 -4.10
N ASP A 76 -36.85 -20.89 -3.95
CA ASP A 76 -37.32 -21.87 -2.96
C ASP A 76 -37.00 -23.33 -3.30
N THR A 77 -36.53 -23.58 -4.54
CA THR A 77 -36.19 -24.94 -5.02
C THR A 77 -34.77 -25.35 -4.67
N LEU A 78 -33.95 -24.43 -4.12
CA LEU A 78 -32.57 -24.68 -3.73
C LEU A 78 -32.45 -25.78 -2.68
N SER A 79 -31.51 -26.68 -2.87
CA SER A 79 -31.11 -27.64 -1.83
C SER A 79 -30.54 -26.89 -0.60
N SER A 80 -30.69 -27.49 0.58
CA SER A 80 -30.10 -26.92 1.81
C SER A 80 -28.60 -26.70 1.70
N ASN A 81 -27.87 -27.62 1.04
CA ASN A 81 -26.41 -27.49 0.84
C ASN A 81 -26.08 -26.31 -0.08
N THR A 82 -26.75 -26.18 -1.20
CA THR A 82 -26.53 -25.07 -2.14
C THR A 82 -26.84 -23.72 -1.48
N ARG A 83 -27.93 -23.68 -0.71
CA ARG A 83 -28.31 -22.49 0.07
C ARG A 83 -27.19 -22.09 1.05
N GLN A 84 -26.62 -23.07 1.77
CA GLN A 84 -25.53 -22.82 2.70
C GLN A 84 -24.24 -22.35 2.00
N GLU A 85 -23.93 -22.91 0.84
CA GLU A 85 -22.80 -22.47 0.00
C GLU A 85 -22.94 -21.01 -0.45
N TYR A 86 -24.17 -20.61 -0.87
CA TYR A 86 -24.44 -19.23 -1.24
C TYR A 86 -24.34 -18.27 -0.06
N ILE A 87 -24.81 -18.64 1.12
CA ILE A 87 -24.67 -17.86 2.35
C ILE A 87 -23.20 -17.70 2.72
N ASN A 88 -22.39 -18.76 2.63
CA ASN A 88 -20.95 -18.69 2.91
C ASN A 88 -20.23 -17.76 1.92
N SER A 89 -20.56 -17.86 0.63
CA SER A 89 -20.03 -16.97 -0.40
C SER A 89 -20.42 -15.52 -0.16
N LEU A 90 -21.67 -15.28 0.22
CA LEU A 90 -22.17 -13.95 0.56
C LEU A 90 -21.38 -13.34 1.72
N ASN A 91 -21.18 -14.11 2.79
CA ASN A 91 -20.39 -13.69 3.94
C ASN A 91 -18.93 -13.33 3.55
N GLN A 92 -18.30 -14.11 2.66
CA GLN A 92 -16.97 -13.80 2.15
C GLN A 92 -16.93 -12.45 1.41
N TYR A 93 -17.93 -12.16 0.56
CA TYR A 93 -17.99 -10.87 -0.14
C TYR A 93 -18.27 -9.69 0.79
N VAL A 94 -19.12 -9.88 1.82
CA VAL A 94 -19.38 -8.86 2.85
C VAL A 94 -18.09 -8.55 3.62
N ASN A 95 -17.37 -9.57 4.10
CA ASN A 95 -16.11 -9.40 4.82
C ASN A 95 -15.07 -8.67 3.94
N ARG A 96 -14.99 -9.05 2.66
CA ARG A 96 -14.10 -8.37 1.70
C ARG A 96 -14.46 -6.91 1.53
N LEU A 97 -15.77 -6.58 1.42
CA LEU A 97 -16.24 -5.21 1.28
C LEU A 97 -15.89 -4.38 2.52
N THR A 98 -16.09 -4.95 3.71
CA THR A 98 -15.75 -4.31 4.99
C THR A 98 -14.25 -4.00 5.05
N SER A 99 -13.39 -4.96 4.73
CA SER A 99 -11.94 -4.74 4.70
C SER A 99 -11.52 -3.64 3.72
N LEU A 100 -12.15 -3.59 2.52
CA LEU A 100 -11.87 -2.53 1.54
C LEU A 100 -12.24 -1.13 2.05
N ILE A 101 -13.36 -1.02 2.77
CA ILE A 101 -13.80 0.23 3.39
C ILE A 101 -12.84 0.65 4.50
N GLU A 102 -12.42 -0.27 5.36
CA GLU A 102 -11.45 -0.03 6.42
C GLU A 102 -10.11 0.45 5.85
N ASP A 103 -9.57 -0.26 4.84
CA ASP A 103 -8.35 0.13 4.13
C ASP A 103 -8.46 1.56 3.56
N LEU A 104 -9.60 1.91 2.95
CA LEU A 104 -9.84 3.24 2.41
C LEU A 104 -9.83 4.32 3.49
N PHE A 105 -10.49 4.05 4.63
CA PHE A 105 -10.48 4.96 5.78
C PHE A 105 -9.08 5.17 6.34
N GLU A 106 -8.29 4.11 6.45
CA GLU A 106 -6.90 4.21 6.95
C GLU A 106 -6.03 5.06 6.02
N VAL A 107 -6.12 4.82 4.70
CA VAL A 107 -5.40 5.65 3.71
C VAL A 107 -5.86 7.11 3.76
N SER A 108 -7.16 7.35 3.90
CA SER A 108 -7.71 8.71 3.98
C SER A 108 -7.20 9.45 5.22
N LYS A 109 -7.17 8.79 6.38
CA LYS A 109 -6.63 9.35 7.62
C LYS A 109 -5.13 9.62 7.53
N ALA A 110 -4.36 8.68 6.99
CA ALA A 110 -2.92 8.84 6.82
C ALA A 110 -2.58 10.06 5.96
N ASN A 111 -3.35 10.29 4.88
CA ASN A 111 -3.16 11.45 3.99
C ASN A 111 -3.54 12.79 4.59
N SER A 112 -4.47 12.80 5.54
CA SER A 112 -4.92 14.05 6.15
C SER A 112 -3.94 14.60 7.19
N GLY A 113 -2.87 13.86 7.53
CA GLY A 113 -1.93 14.21 8.60
C GLY A 113 -2.56 14.21 10.01
N ASN A 114 -3.79 13.72 10.15
CA ASN A 114 -4.56 13.76 11.39
C ASN A 114 -4.48 12.45 12.20
N ILE A 115 -3.45 11.64 11.99
CA ILE A 115 -3.25 10.43 12.79
C ILE A 115 -2.62 10.81 14.13
N LYS A 116 -3.32 10.53 15.22
CA LYS A 116 -2.74 10.53 16.55
C LYS A 116 -2.12 9.17 16.81
N LEU A 117 -0.80 9.15 16.93
CA LEU A 117 -0.07 7.93 17.30
C LEU A 117 -0.21 7.67 18.80
N ASN A 118 -0.46 6.43 19.15
CA ASN A 118 -0.41 5.92 20.53
C ASN A 118 0.93 5.22 20.74
N LEU A 119 1.99 6.00 20.98
CA LEU A 119 3.33 5.45 21.15
C LEU A 119 3.47 4.77 22.50
N ILE A 120 3.82 3.48 22.48
CA ILE A 120 4.13 2.67 23.65
C ILE A 120 5.48 1.98 23.46
N ASN A 121 6.17 1.71 24.56
CA ASN A 121 7.39 0.91 24.53
C ASN A 121 7.04 -0.55 24.32
N LEU A 122 7.28 -1.10 23.13
CA LEU A 122 6.95 -2.47 22.78
C LEU A 122 8.15 -3.22 22.20
N ASN A 123 8.14 -4.54 22.34
CA ASN A 123 9.13 -5.41 21.70
C ASN A 123 8.71 -5.70 20.26
N ILE A 124 9.43 -5.09 19.29
CA ILE A 124 9.13 -5.21 17.86
C ILE A 124 9.30 -6.63 17.33
N VAL A 125 10.24 -7.40 17.91
CA VAL A 125 10.46 -8.81 17.55
C VAL A 125 9.25 -9.67 17.95
N ALA A 126 8.72 -9.44 19.15
CA ALA A 126 7.53 -10.16 19.62
C ALA A 126 6.30 -9.86 18.75
N LEU A 127 6.12 -8.60 18.34
CA LEU A 127 5.04 -8.20 17.44
C LEU A 127 5.19 -8.84 16.06
N LEU A 128 6.40 -8.87 15.50
CA LEU A 128 6.69 -9.54 14.23
C LEU A 128 6.40 -11.05 14.32
N GLU A 129 6.81 -11.70 15.40
CA GLU A 129 6.57 -13.13 15.61
C GLU A 129 5.08 -13.46 15.78
N GLN A 130 4.34 -12.60 16.47
CA GLN A 130 2.89 -12.73 16.57
C GLN A 130 2.25 -12.66 15.18
N THR A 131 2.53 -11.60 14.42
CA THR A 131 1.96 -11.41 13.08
C THR A 131 2.36 -12.53 12.13
N PHE A 132 3.61 -13.00 12.21
CA PHE A 132 4.06 -14.16 11.45
C PHE A 132 3.24 -15.41 11.80
N THR A 133 3.03 -15.68 13.09
CA THR A 133 2.30 -16.88 13.56
C THR A 133 0.86 -16.89 13.04
N GLU A 134 0.20 -15.74 13.03
CA GLU A 134 -1.16 -15.58 12.51
C GLU A 134 -1.24 -15.82 10.98
N ASN A 135 -0.16 -15.51 10.24
CA ASN A 135 -0.09 -15.70 8.78
C ASN A 135 0.57 -17.04 8.36
N LYS A 136 1.08 -17.82 9.30
CA LYS A 136 1.90 -19.01 9.03
C LYS A 136 1.19 -20.03 8.16
N GLU A 137 -0.06 -20.37 8.47
CA GLU A 137 -0.84 -21.37 7.74
C GLU A 137 -1.02 -20.97 6.26
N VAL A 138 -1.25 -19.69 5.99
CA VAL A 138 -1.41 -19.18 4.63
C VAL A 138 -0.10 -19.25 3.86
N LEU A 139 1.03 -18.95 4.50
CA LEU A 139 2.36 -19.06 3.88
C LEU A 139 2.71 -20.54 3.60
N GLU A 140 2.45 -21.43 4.55
CA GLU A 140 2.67 -22.89 4.40
C GLU A 140 1.79 -23.52 3.33
N SER A 141 0.57 -23.03 3.10
CA SER A 141 -0.32 -23.51 2.04
C SER A 141 0.27 -23.34 0.63
N LYS A 142 1.18 -22.38 0.46
CA LYS A 142 1.97 -22.16 -0.78
C LYS A 142 3.36 -22.82 -0.74
N ASN A 143 3.64 -23.66 0.27
CA ASN A 143 4.96 -24.26 0.51
C ASN A 143 6.08 -23.19 0.60
N LEU A 144 5.80 -22.02 1.22
CA LEU A 144 6.80 -21.02 1.48
C LEU A 144 7.59 -21.38 2.73
N THR A 145 8.92 -21.44 2.58
CA THR A 145 9.82 -21.70 3.71
C THR A 145 10.30 -20.38 4.28
N THR A 146 9.92 -20.04 5.50
CA THR A 146 10.37 -18.82 6.16
C THR A 146 11.71 -19.02 6.86
N ILE A 147 12.67 -18.18 6.54
CA ILE A 147 13.99 -18.10 7.15
C ILE A 147 14.07 -16.81 7.96
N LYS A 148 14.28 -16.95 9.26
CA LYS A 148 14.37 -15.85 10.21
C LYS A 148 15.84 -15.57 10.55
N ASN A 149 16.26 -14.33 10.43
CA ASN A 149 17.63 -13.90 10.70
C ASN A 149 17.62 -12.64 11.55
N TYR A 150 17.51 -12.83 12.87
CA TYR A 150 17.68 -11.78 13.86
C TYR A 150 18.37 -12.33 15.11
N ALA A 151 19.38 -11.59 15.58
CA ALA A 151 20.23 -12.02 16.70
C ALA A 151 19.55 -11.80 18.05
N ASN A 152 18.79 -10.71 18.17
CA ASN A 152 18.11 -10.33 19.42
C ASN A 152 16.63 -10.72 19.37
N ASN A 153 16.15 -11.36 20.44
CA ASN A 153 14.74 -11.70 20.60
C ASN A 153 13.94 -10.58 21.28
N GLU A 154 14.60 -9.55 21.76
CA GLU A 154 13.99 -8.43 22.45
C GLU A 154 14.62 -7.11 22.00
N ILE A 155 13.90 -6.37 21.15
CA ILE A 155 14.25 -5.01 20.70
C ILE A 155 13.06 -4.11 21.05
N LYS A 156 13.27 -3.21 22.01
CA LYS A 156 12.23 -2.29 22.50
C LYS A 156 12.29 -0.96 21.79
N LEU A 157 11.18 -0.59 21.18
CA LEU A 157 11.01 0.68 20.47
C LEU A 157 9.73 1.38 20.93
N ASN A 158 9.72 2.71 20.87
CA ASN A 158 8.51 3.50 21.08
C ASN A 158 7.73 3.59 19.76
N LEU A 159 6.71 2.76 19.62
CA LEU A 159 5.92 2.60 18.38
C LEU A 159 4.42 2.54 18.72
N ASP A 160 3.61 2.85 17.72
CA ASP A 160 2.19 2.53 17.75
C ASP A 160 2.01 1.05 17.36
N GLY A 161 1.61 0.21 18.33
CA GLY A 161 1.50 -1.23 18.13
C GLY A 161 0.49 -1.61 17.04
N ASP A 162 -0.65 -0.94 16.99
CA ASP A 162 -1.70 -1.23 16.02
C ASP A 162 -1.24 -0.87 14.60
N LYS A 163 -0.57 0.27 14.43
CA LYS A 163 -0.06 0.69 13.12
C LYS A 163 1.10 -0.18 12.66
N THR A 164 2.00 -0.53 13.55
CA THR A 164 3.12 -1.43 13.25
C THR A 164 2.63 -2.84 12.92
N TYR A 165 1.65 -3.37 13.67
CA TYR A 165 1.00 -4.63 13.34
C TYR A 165 0.40 -4.59 11.92
N ARG A 166 -0.29 -3.51 11.57
CA ARG A 166 -0.92 -3.33 10.25
C ARG A 166 0.11 -3.26 9.12
N ILE A 167 1.29 -2.67 9.36
CA ILE A 167 2.42 -2.72 8.40
C ILE A 167 2.81 -4.17 8.14
N PHE A 168 3.08 -4.95 9.18
CA PHE A 168 3.50 -6.34 9.03
C PHE A 168 2.43 -7.21 8.38
N GLU A 169 1.17 -7.07 8.79
CA GLU A 169 0.03 -7.78 8.19
C GLU A 169 -0.09 -7.53 6.69
N ASN A 170 0.05 -6.26 6.25
CA ASN A 170 0.04 -5.92 4.83
C ASN A 170 1.22 -6.54 4.07
N LEU A 171 2.41 -6.58 4.67
CA LEU A 171 3.59 -7.21 4.06
C LEU A 171 3.42 -8.74 3.96
N PHE A 172 2.94 -9.42 5.01
CA PHE A 172 2.66 -10.86 4.94
C PHE A 172 1.55 -11.20 3.96
N THR A 173 0.49 -10.41 3.92
CA THR A 173 -0.58 -10.55 2.93
C THR A 173 -0.06 -10.38 1.50
N ASN A 174 0.85 -9.45 1.27
CA ASN A 174 1.51 -9.24 -0.02
C ASN A 174 2.35 -10.48 -0.39
N ILE A 175 3.18 -10.98 0.52
CA ILE A 175 3.98 -12.19 0.33
C ILE A 175 3.08 -13.38 0.02
N SER A 176 2.01 -13.58 0.77
CA SER A 176 1.09 -14.70 0.57
C SER A 176 0.43 -14.68 -0.81
N LYS A 177 0.20 -13.50 -1.39
CA LYS A 177 -0.40 -13.34 -2.72
C LYS A 177 0.61 -13.51 -3.86
N TYR A 178 1.75 -12.85 -3.75
CA TYR A 178 2.65 -12.63 -4.88
C TYR A 178 3.95 -13.43 -4.83
N ALA A 179 4.27 -14.10 -3.72
CA ALA A 179 5.46 -14.94 -3.66
C ALA A 179 5.29 -16.18 -4.54
N MET A 180 6.41 -16.57 -5.18
CA MET A 180 6.50 -17.81 -5.93
C MET A 180 6.34 -19.01 -4.99
N ALA A 181 5.41 -19.91 -5.29
CA ALA A 181 5.23 -21.14 -4.51
C ALA A 181 6.52 -21.98 -4.46
N ASN A 182 6.71 -22.73 -3.38
CA ASN A 182 7.91 -23.53 -3.13
C ASN A 182 9.20 -22.71 -3.06
N SER A 183 9.13 -21.44 -2.65
CA SER A 183 10.28 -20.54 -2.50
C SER A 183 10.54 -20.17 -1.04
N ARG A 184 11.50 -19.28 -0.82
CA ARG A 184 11.90 -18.83 0.51
C ARG A 184 11.40 -17.41 0.77
N VAL A 185 11.02 -17.16 2.01
CA VAL A 185 10.74 -15.83 2.56
C VAL A 185 11.78 -15.56 3.64
N TYR A 186 12.45 -14.43 3.58
CA TYR A 186 13.42 -14.03 4.58
C TYR A 186 12.84 -12.90 5.43
N LEU A 187 12.91 -13.06 6.74
CA LEU A 187 12.61 -12.04 7.74
C LEU A 187 13.91 -11.70 8.44
N GLU A 188 14.41 -10.50 8.23
CA GLU A 188 15.68 -10.05 8.81
C GLU A 188 15.44 -8.82 9.67
N ILE A 189 16.05 -8.78 10.87
CA ILE A 189 16.12 -7.60 11.71
C ILE A 189 17.57 -7.26 11.93
N LYS A 190 17.97 -6.05 11.58
CA LYS A 190 19.29 -5.49 11.78
C LYS A 190 19.17 -4.30 12.71
N GLU A 191 19.92 -4.34 13.80
CA GLU A 191 20.01 -3.28 14.78
C GLU A 191 21.35 -2.59 14.64
N THR A 192 21.35 -1.28 14.50
CA THR A 192 22.53 -0.42 14.57
C THR A 192 22.39 0.54 15.75
N ASP A 193 23.39 1.37 16.01
CA ASP A 193 23.34 2.33 17.13
C ASP A 193 22.21 3.35 16.98
N ASP A 194 21.79 3.66 15.74
CA ASP A 194 20.86 4.73 15.45
C ASP A 194 19.49 4.23 14.92
N GLU A 195 19.43 3.00 14.38
CA GLU A 195 18.21 2.52 13.71
C GLU A 195 18.02 1.01 13.81
N VAL A 196 16.77 0.57 13.65
CA VAL A 196 16.38 -0.82 13.51
C VAL A 196 15.77 -1.02 12.13
N ILE A 197 16.40 -1.86 11.31
CA ILE A 197 15.95 -2.16 9.95
C ILE A 197 15.28 -3.53 9.96
N ILE A 198 14.02 -3.59 9.50
CA ILE A 198 13.26 -4.83 9.34
C ILE A 198 13.07 -5.09 7.85
N GLU A 199 13.61 -6.19 7.36
CA GLU A 199 13.56 -6.55 5.96
C GLU A 199 12.71 -7.80 5.72
N PHE A 200 11.79 -7.68 4.75
CA PHE A 200 11.00 -8.79 4.23
C PHE A 200 11.44 -9.05 2.79
N LYS A 201 11.94 -10.25 2.50
CA LYS A 201 12.41 -10.62 1.17
C LYS A 201 11.71 -11.87 0.68
N ASN A 202 11.17 -11.84 -0.53
CA ASN A 202 10.57 -12.99 -1.19
C ASN A 202 10.87 -12.98 -2.69
N ILE A 203 10.69 -14.12 -3.34
CA ILE A 203 10.79 -14.23 -4.80
C ILE A 203 9.38 -14.04 -5.36
N SER A 204 9.22 -13.11 -6.31
CA SER A 204 7.94 -12.87 -6.97
C SER A 204 7.58 -14.01 -7.93
N ALA A 205 6.29 -14.42 -7.94
CA ALA A 205 5.76 -15.39 -8.88
C ALA A 205 5.70 -14.86 -10.33
N THR A 206 5.74 -13.54 -10.50
CA THR A 206 5.68 -12.88 -11.80
C THR A 206 6.86 -11.91 -11.95
N GLN A 207 7.31 -11.73 -13.20
CA GLN A 207 8.34 -10.72 -13.47
C GLN A 207 7.82 -9.34 -13.10
N MET A 208 8.63 -8.61 -12.33
CA MET A 208 8.30 -7.25 -11.91
C MET A 208 8.88 -6.29 -12.94
N ASN A 209 7.98 -5.58 -13.63
CA ASN A 209 8.33 -4.58 -14.64
C ASN A 209 8.10 -3.14 -14.11
N PHE A 210 8.12 -2.97 -12.79
CA PHE A 210 7.87 -1.69 -12.11
C PHE A 210 9.10 -1.25 -11.35
N SER A 211 9.28 0.06 -11.18
CA SER A 211 10.27 0.60 -10.26
C SER A 211 9.85 0.37 -8.79
N ALA A 212 10.80 0.51 -7.86
CA ALA A 212 10.50 0.40 -6.42
C ALA A 212 9.49 1.47 -5.97
N GLU A 213 9.58 2.67 -6.56
CA GLU A 213 8.68 3.78 -6.30
C GLU A 213 7.26 3.48 -6.79
N GLU A 214 7.13 2.91 -7.99
CA GLU A 214 5.82 2.56 -8.55
C GLU A 214 5.10 1.48 -7.74
N ILE A 215 5.82 0.50 -7.19
CA ILE A 215 5.21 -0.60 -6.40
C ILE A 215 4.57 -0.09 -5.11
N VAL A 216 5.17 0.89 -4.46
CA VAL A 216 4.64 1.48 -3.22
C VAL A 216 3.69 2.64 -3.48
N GLU A 217 3.62 3.14 -4.71
CA GLU A 217 2.55 4.05 -5.12
C GLU A 217 1.21 3.30 -5.13
N ARG A 218 0.15 4.02 -4.78
CA ARG A 218 -1.17 3.43 -4.55
C ARG A 218 -1.71 2.80 -5.83
N PHE A 219 -2.32 1.62 -5.69
CA PHE A 219 -3.05 0.91 -6.74
C PHE A 219 -2.24 0.37 -7.93
N VAL A 220 -0.92 0.35 -7.87
CA VAL A 220 -0.16 -0.35 -8.90
C VAL A 220 -0.43 -1.85 -8.78
N ARG A 221 -1.14 -2.38 -9.75
CA ARG A 221 -1.38 -3.81 -9.92
C ARG A 221 -0.74 -4.25 -11.22
N GLY A 222 0.05 -5.31 -11.17
CA GLY A 222 0.52 -5.94 -12.40
C GLY A 222 -0.68 -6.42 -13.24
N ASP A 223 -0.60 -6.31 -14.56
CA ASP A 223 -1.70 -6.67 -15.49
C ASP A 223 -2.31 -8.05 -15.28
N LYS A 224 -1.53 -9.01 -14.76
CA LYS A 224 -2.01 -10.38 -14.46
C LYS A 224 -2.73 -10.50 -13.11
N SER A 225 -2.51 -9.59 -12.17
CA SER A 225 -3.10 -9.63 -10.83
C SER A 225 -4.46 -8.92 -10.72
N ARG A 226 -4.97 -8.36 -11.82
CA ARG A 226 -6.28 -7.69 -11.86
C ARG A 226 -7.44 -8.61 -11.50
N HIS A 227 -7.28 -9.93 -11.66
CA HIS A 227 -8.29 -10.94 -11.31
C HIS A 227 -8.08 -11.56 -9.93
N GLU A 228 -6.97 -11.28 -9.24
CA GLU A 228 -6.72 -11.79 -7.89
C GLU A 228 -7.35 -10.89 -6.81
N ALA A 229 -7.76 -11.52 -5.71
CA ALA A 229 -8.42 -10.83 -4.61
C ALA A 229 -7.45 -9.91 -3.86
N GLY A 230 -7.56 -8.58 -4.03
CA GLY A 230 -6.78 -7.59 -3.28
C GLY A 230 -7.15 -6.16 -3.65
N SER A 231 -7.05 -5.23 -2.70
CA SER A 231 -7.34 -3.80 -2.92
C SER A 231 -6.22 -3.05 -3.66
N GLY A 232 -5.00 -3.60 -3.70
CA GLY A 232 -3.82 -2.86 -4.13
C GLY A 232 -3.39 -1.76 -3.15
N LEU A 233 -4.07 -1.65 -2.00
CA LEU A 233 -3.83 -0.62 -0.99
C LEU A 233 -2.77 -1.03 0.06
N GLY A 234 -2.54 -2.34 0.25
CA GLY A 234 -1.75 -2.83 1.38
C GLY A 234 -0.34 -2.24 1.48
N LEU A 235 0.41 -2.16 0.36
CA LEU A 235 1.74 -1.54 0.37
C LEU A 235 1.67 -0.02 0.55
N ALA A 236 0.64 0.64 0.03
CA ALA A 236 0.43 2.06 0.24
C ALA A 236 0.09 2.38 1.70
N ILE A 237 -0.70 1.52 2.37
CA ILE A 237 -0.98 1.61 3.81
C ILE A 237 0.31 1.41 4.61
N ALA A 238 1.07 0.35 4.31
CA ALA A 238 2.34 0.08 4.96
C ALA A 238 3.29 1.29 4.84
N LYS A 239 3.47 1.84 3.63
CA LYS A 239 4.26 3.05 3.39
C LYS A 239 3.76 4.23 4.22
N SER A 240 2.46 4.53 4.14
CA SER A 240 1.88 5.68 4.84
C SER A 240 2.07 5.61 6.36
N PHE A 241 2.02 4.41 6.96
CA PHE A 241 2.26 4.22 8.39
C PHE A 241 3.75 4.21 8.78
N THR A 242 4.63 3.91 7.84
CA THR A 242 6.09 3.99 8.07
C THR A 242 6.59 5.44 8.01
N GLU A 243 5.90 6.32 7.27
CA GLU A 243 6.28 7.73 7.09
C GLU A 243 5.72 8.67 8.18
N ILE A 244 4.88 8.18 9.09
CA ILE A 244 4.28 8.93 10.21
C ILE A 244 5.13 8.77 11.47
#